data_ad8fdd0e319b0dc68924b7e521a424f4
#
_entry.id   ad8fdd0e319b0dc68924b7e521a424f4
#
_cell.length_a   1.000
_cell.length_b   1.000
_cell.length_c   1.000
_cell.angle_alpha   90.00
_cell.angle_beta   90.00
_cell.angle_gamma   90.00
#
_symmetry.space_group_name_H-M   'P 1'
#
loop_
_entity.id
_entity.type
_entity.pdbx_description
1 polymer ?
#
loop_
_entity_poly.entity_id
_entity_poly.type
_entity_poly.pdbx_seq_one_letter_code
_entity_poly.pdbx_strand_id
1 'polypeptide(L)'
;MEELALNFKKYIIIPQGAVVVLVPFVLWHLFRGNRILPLAVIQILAGVLLGPSVFGALDPDGFKALFGKELTGGVQGLALVAVTLFGFIAGTDADREQIAHAGRSVVAISLGGMAFTAAIGAVAGYFVARGYPCASPEQLSCATGRNPSLVLFAAAFALAVAIPALPILVILTRELGLMRARVGQVALASAGVGDVVSWASIALILPFAKGTGIGEALAVAVGGAGLNYLFLRHGATRYFEHLLAVGAAERVILSVIGITIFLSGTITAVAGLHPVIGAFMAGIFLPERIREFAAAKLDQPTQLVLMPFFFLNTGLNTSFDFADPVVWTLFGVGFLACTVGRVAGTMLAARAVGETWAFGLAAGSLLQTKGLMAIVVMTIFAKEQVVSQTTFSAAVVMALASTALTMPLVRLIMARFGDAVHGSGRRPAANPSAQTA
;
A
#
# COMPACT_ATOMS: atom_id res chain seq x y z
N MET A 1 -41.32 -3.15 -17.70
CA MET A 1 -40.10 -2.31 -17.83
C MET A 1 -39.72 -1.68 -16.49
N GLU A 2 -40.61 -0.99 -15.79
CA GLU A 2 -40.33 -0.38 -14.47
C GLU A 2 -39.97 -1.41 -13.39
N GLU A 3 -40.69 -2.53 -13.33
CA GLU A 3 -40.39 -3.59 -12.35
C GLU A 3 -39.03 -4.25 -12.59
N LEU A 4 -38.64 -4.42 -13.87
CA LEU A 4 -37.30 -4.91 -14.23
C LEU A 4 -36.20 -3.93 -13.81
N ALA A 5 -36.43 -2.62 -14.03
CA ALA A 5 -35.51 -1.57 -13.62
C ALA A 5 -35.40 -1.48 -12.10
N LEU A 6 -36.52 -1.65 -11.37
CA LEU A 6 -36.51 -1.66 -9.90
C LEU A 6 -35.76 -2.87 -9.35
N ASN A 7 -35.98 -4.06 -9.94
CA ASN A 7 -35.25 -5.27 -9.55
C ASN A 7 -33.76 -5.16 -9.88
N PHE A 8 -33.39 -4.56 -11.01
CA PHE A 8 -31.98 -4.33 -11.35
C PHE A 8 -31.31 -3.41 -10.31
N LYS A 9 -31.94 -2.29 -9.93
CA LYS A 9 -31.41 -1.41 -8.87
C LYS A 9 -31.29 -2.11 -7.52
N LYS A 10 -32.24 -2.96 -7.16
CA LYS A 10 -32.24 -3.70 -5.89
C LYS A 10 -31.07 -4.66 -5.77
N TYR A 11 -30.66 -5.29 -6.86
CA TYR A 11 -29.58 -6.28 -6.90
C TYR A 11 -28.32 -5.77 -7.61
N ILE A 12 -28.16 -4.44 -7.74
CA ILE A 12 -27.10 -3.80 -8.52
C ILE A 12 -25.68 -4.28 -8.18
N ILE A 13 -25.44 -4.65 -6.92
CA ILE A 13 -24.12 -5.12 -6.46
C ILE A 13 -23.65 -6.40 -7.20
N ILE A 14 -24.60 -7.21 -7.70
CA ILE A 14 -24.24 -8.45 -8.42
C ILE A 14 -23.69 -8.15 -9.82
N PRO A 15 -24.39 -7.39 -10.71
CA PRO A 15 -23.80 -6.98 -11.98
C PRO A 15 -22.57 -6.09 -11.83
N GLN A 16 -22.53 -5.19 -10.83
CA GLN A 16 -21.32 -4.44 -10.49
C GLN A 16 -20.16 -5.39 -10.18
N GLY A 17 -20.38 -6.39 -9.30
CA GLY A 17 -19.37 -7.37 -8.93
C GLY A 17 -18.87 -8.17 -10.12
N ALA A 18 -19.77 -8.60 -11.02
CA ALA A 18 -19.39 -9.29 -12.24
C ALA A 18 -18.46 -8.44 -13.11
N VAL A 19 -18.80 -7.17 -13.37
CA VAL A 19 -17.98 -6.24 -14.16
C VAL A 19 -16.63 -5.97 -13.48
N VAL A 20 -16.65 -5.74 -12.17
CA VAL A 20 -15.45 -5.42 -11.36
C VAL A 20 -14.42 -6.54 -11.35
N VAL A 21 -14.87 -7.79 -11.35
CA VAL A 21 -13.96 -8.95 -11.39
C VAL A 21 -13.59 -9.31 -12.84
N LEU A 22 -14.56 -9.24 -13.77
CA LEU A 22 -14.34 -9.62 -15.16
C LEU A 22 -13.35 -8.70 -15.88
N VAL A 23 -13.47 -7.37 -15.72
CA VAL A 23 -12.64 -6.41 -16.48
C VAL A 23 -11.16 -6.56 -16.15
N PRO A 24 -10.72 -6.59 -14.86
CA PRO A 24 -9.32 -6.87 -14.54
C PRO A 24 -8.84 -8.25 -15.04
N PHE A 25 -9.71 -9.27 -14.98
CA PHE A 25 -9.38 -10.61 -15.45
C PHE A 25 -9.12 -10.61 -16.97
N VAL A 26 -9.99 -9.98 -17.76
CA VAL A 26 -9.83 -9.86 -19.22
C VAL A 26 -8.56 -9.08 -19.55
N LEU A 27 -8.35 -7.93 -18.90
CA LEU A 27 -7.14 -7.14 -19.10
C LEU A 27 -5.89 -7.93 -18.73
N TRP A 28 -5.88 -8.62 -17.60
CA TRP A 28 -4.76 -9.45 -17.19
C TRP A 28 -4.46 -10.56 -18.19
N HIS A 29 -5.50 -11.18 -18.75
CA HIS A 29 -5.35 -12.22 -19.77
C HIS A 29 -4.78 -11.65 -21.07
N LEU A 30 -5.23 -10.47 -21.50
CA LEU A 30 -4.72 -9.77 -22.68
C LEU A 30 -3.25 -9.36 -22.51
N PHE A 31 -2.86 -8.89 -21.31
CA PHE A 31 -1.49 -8.45 -21.02
C PHE A 31 -0.56 -9.55 -20.55
N ARG A 32 -1.05 -10.77 -20.30
CA ARG A 32 -0.26 -11.91 -19.79
C ARG A 32 0.92 -12.29 -20.69
N GLY A 33 0.81 -12.07 -22.01
CA GLY A 33 1.91 -12.33 -22.96
C GLY A 33 3.16 -11.48 -22.75
N ASN A 34 3.04 -10.33 -22.13
CA ASN A 34 4.13 -9.36 -21.96
C ASN A 34 4.85 -9.45 -20.60
N ARG A 35 4.34 -10.18 -19.60
CA ARG A 35 4.93 -10.33 -18.24
C ARG A 35 5.44 -9.02 -17.60
N ILE A 36 4.81 -7.87 -17.98
CA ILE A 36 5.36 -6.54 -17.66
C ILE A 36 4.64 -5.93 -16.46
N LEU A 37 3.33 -6.21 -16.31
CA LEU A 37 2.50 -5.55 -15.30
C LEU A 37 1.98 -6.55 -14.26
N PRO A 38 2.25 -6.32 -12.95
CA PRO A 38 1.63 -7.08 -11.87
C PRO A 38 0.11 -6.98 -11.87
N LEU A 39 -0.59 -8.01 -11.37
CA LEU A 39 -2.05 -8.06 -11.31
C LEU A 39 -2.65 -6.81 -10.64
N ALA A 40 -2.05 -6.36 -9.53
CA ALA A 40 -2.52 -5.16 -8.82
C ALA A 40 -2.53 -3.90 -9.70
N VAL A 41 -1.52 -3.72 -10.57
CA VAL A 41 -1.48 -2.59 -11.52
C VAL A 41 -2.61 -2.69 -12.52
N ILE A 42 -2.88 -3.90 -13.02
CA ILE A 42 -3.99 -4.15 -13.96
C ILE A 42 -5.34 -3.88 -13.29
N GLN A 43 -5.51 -4.27 -12.04
CA GLN A 43 -6.74 -3.99 -11.27
C GLN A 43 -6.95 -2.49 -11.05
N ILE A 44 -5.90 -1.73 -10.77
CA ILE A 44 -5.97 -0.26 -10.65
C ILE A 44 -6.35 0.36 -12.00
N LEU A 45 -5.69 -0.07 -13.09
CA LEU A 45 -6.02 0.38 -14.44
C LEU A 45 -7.48 0.08 -14.79
N ALA A 46 -7.96 -1.13 -14.48
CA ALA A 46 -9.36 -1.49 -14.67
C ALA A 46 -10.30 -0.57 -13.89
N GLY A 47 -9.97 -0.23 -12.63
CA GLY A 47 -10.74 0.71 -11.83
C GLY A 47 -10.79 2.10 -12.45
N VAL A 48 -9.68 2.62 -12.97
CA VAL A 48 -9.62 3.92 -13.66
C VAL A 48 -10.41 3.88 -14.98
N LEU A 49 -10.30 2.78 -15.74
CA LEU A 49 -11.06 2.60 -16.99
C LEU A 49 -12.57 2.53 -16.76
N LEU A 50 -13.01 1.90 -15.66
CA LEU A 50 -14.41 1.85 -15.25
C LEU A 50 -14.87 3.14 -14.56
N GLY A 51 -13.97 4.05 -14.25
CA GLY A 51 -14.23 5.31 -13.58
C GLY A 51 -14.83 6.40 -14.48
N PRO A 52 -15.16 7.56 -13.86
CA PRO A 52 -15.80 8.67 -14.56
C PRO A 52 -14.97 9.25 -15.71
N SER A 53 -13.63 9.17 -15.60
CA SER A 53 -12.71 9.76 -16.58
C SER A 53 -12.65 9.01 -17.91
N VAL A 54 -13.01 7.72 -17.96
CA VAL A 54 -12.97 6.92 -19.19
C VAL A 54 -14.35 6.37 -19.51
N PHE A 55 -14.87 5.42 -18.74
CA PHE A 55 -16.20 4.85 -19.01
C PHE A 55 -17.30 5.92 -18.89
N GLY A 56 -17.25 6.76 -17.86
CA GLY A 56 -18.21 7.84 -17.68
C GLY A 56 -18.14 8.94 -18.76
N ALA A 57 -16.96 9.13 -19.40
CA ALA A 57 -16.82 10.04 -20.54
C ALA A 57 -17.30 9.42 -21.86
N LEU A 58 -17.14 8.10 -22.06
CA LEU A 58 -17.53 7.38 -23.26
C LEU A 58 -19.02 7.05 -23.29
N ASP A 59 -19.58 6.62 -22.17
CA ASP A 59 -20.99 6.26 -22.00
C ASP A 59 -21.51 6.78 -20.64
N PRO A 60 -21.94 8.06 -20.57
CA PRO A 60 -22.42 8.66 -19.33
C PRO A 60 -23.68 7.98 -18.77
N ASP A 61 -24.54 7.45 -19.61
CA ASP A 61 -25.79 6.82 -19.20
C ASP A 61 -25.54 5.41 -18.66
N GLY A 62 -24.71 4.62 -19.32
CA GLY A 62 -24.27 3.32 -18.84
C GLY A 62 -23.50 3.44 -17.53
N PHE A 63 -22.63 4.45 -17.40
CA PHE A 63 -21.91 4.74 -16.16
C PHE A 63 -22.88 5.08 -15.01
N LYS A 64 -23.84 5.97 -15.23
CA LYS A 64 -24.86 6.31 -14.21
C LYS A 64 -25.72 5.11 -13.83
N ALA A 65 -26.07 4.25 -14.79
CA ALA A 65 -26.88 3.06 -14.54
C ALA A 65 -26.15 2.03 -13.68
N LEU A 66 -24.83 1.88 -13.83
CA LEU A 66 -24.00 0.93 -13.07
C LEU A 66 -23.37 1.54 -11.82
N PHE A 67 -22.81 2.74 -11.93
CA PHE A 67 -21.95 3.36 -10.91
C PHE A 67 -22.43 4.76 -10.47
N GLY A 68 -23.72 5.07 -10.64
CA GLY A 68 -24.30 6.31 -10.11
C GLY A 68 -24.09 6.42 -8.60
N LYS A 69 -23.98 7.65 -8.08
CA LYS A 69 -23.65 7.92 -6.66
C LYS A 69 -24.55 7.17 -5.67
N GLU A 70 -25.80 6.97 -6.00
CA GLU A 70 -26.78 6.25 -5.16
C GLU A 70 -26.56 4.73 -5.15
N LEU A 71 -25.82 4.20 -6.14
CA LEU A 71 -25.64 2.76 -6.36
C LEU A 71 -24.28 2.24 -5.86
N THR A 72 -23.36 3.13 -5.45
CA THR A 72 -21.99 2.76 -5.09
C THR A 72 -21.80 2.34 -3.64
N GLY A 73 -22.82 2.43 -2.78
CA GLY A 73 -22.71 2.10 -1.36
C GLY A 73 -22.24 0.66 -1.08
N GLY A 74 -22.73 -0.31 -1.85
CA GLY A 74 -22.30 -1.71 -1.77
C GLY A 74 -20.84 -1.89 -2.17
N VAL A 75 -20.40 -1.23 -3.23
CA VAL A 75 -18.99 -1.25 -3.70
C VAL A 75 -18.07 -0.66 -2.63
N GLN A 76 -18.47 0.47 -2.01
CA GLN A 76 -17.69 1.10 -0.93
C GLN A 76 -17.58 0.21 0.31
N GLY A 77 -18.67 -0.48 0.68
CA GLY A 77 -18.66 -1.45 1.78
C GLY A 77 -17.70 -2.61 1.52
N LEU A 78 -17.79 -3.22 0.33
CA LEU A 78 -16.87 -4.29 -0.07
C LEU A 78 -15.43 -3.80 -0.20
N ALA A 79 -15.20 -2.59 -0.67
CA ALA A 79 -13.88 -1.98 -0.72
C ALA A 79 -13.26 -1.80 0.68
N LEU A 80 -14.07 -1.42 1.68
CA LEU A 80 -13.61 -1.32 3.07
C LEU A 80 -13.25 -2.69 3.65
N VAL A 81 -14.06 -3.71 3.40
CA VAL A 81 -13.76 -5.10 3.81
C VAL A 81 -12.50 -5.58 3.11
N ALA A 82 -12.38 -5.36 1.80
CA ALA A 82 -11.22 -5.74 1.00
C ALA A 82 -9.91 -5.16 1.56
N VAL A 83 -9.88 -3.86 1.81
CA VAL A 83 -8.68 -3.19 2.31
C VAL A 83 -8.37 -3.59 3.76
N THR A 84 -9.38 -3.91 4.57
CA THR A 84 -9.19 -4.41 5.95
C THR A 84 -8.55 -5.79 5.93
N LEU A 85 -9.05 -6.72 5.11
CA LEU A 85 -8.45 -8.05 4.92
C LEU A 85 -7.05 -7.96 4.32
N PHE A 86 -6.86 -7.07 3.35
CA PHE A 86 -5.53 -6.82 2.79
C PHE A 86 -4.54 -6.29 3.84
N GLY A 87 -4.99 -5.37 4.71
CA GLY A 87 -4.18 -4.90 5.85
C GLY A 87 -3.75 -6.04 6.77
N PHE A 88 -4.67 -6.97 7.08
CA PHE A 88 -4.35 -8.17 7.87
C PHE A 88 -3.29 -9.04 7.16
N ILE A 89 -3.45 -9.33 5.87
CA ILE A 89 -2.50 -10.12 5.08
C ILE A 89 -1.13 -9.42 5.05
N ALA A 90 -1.09 -8.11 4.81
CA ALA A 90 0.15 -7.35 4.89
C ALA A 90 0.83 -7.45 6.27
N GLY A 91 0.02 -7.53 7.34
CA GLY A 91 0.50 -7.80 8.70
C GLY A 91 1.07 -9.21 8.87
N THR A 92 0.48 -10.24 8.21
CA THR A 92 1.03 -11.61 8.25
C THR A 92 2.36 -11.73 7.52
N ASP A 93 2.56 -10.95 6.46
CA ASP A 93 3.81 -10.90 5.69
C ASP A 93 4.94 -10.16 6.44
N ALA A 94 4.59 -9.34 7.44
CA ALA A 94 5.55 -8.68 8.31
C ALA A 94 6.20 -9.71 9.26
N ASP A 95 7.34 -10.26 8.82
CA ASP A 95 8.09 -11.26 9.58
C ASP A 95 8.76 -10.62 10.80
N ARG A 96 8.26 -10.96 12.00
CA ARG A 96 8.79 -10.46 13.27
C ARG A 96 10.24 -10.86 13.52
N GLU A 97 10.61 -12.09 13.14
CA GLU A 97 11.97 -12.56 13.34
C GLU A 97 12.93 -11.83 12.42
N GLN A 98 12.53 -11.62 11.15
CA GLN A 98 13.31 -10.79 10.24
C GLN A 98 13.41 -9.35 10.71
N ILE A 99 12.33 -8.77 11.26
CA ILE A 99 12.34 -7.40 11.82
C ILE A 99 13.22 -7.36 13.08
N ALA A 100 13.09 -8.32 14.00
CA ALA A 100 13.86 -8.38 15.24
C ALA A 100 15.35 -8.67 15.00
N HIS A 101 15.66 -9.51 14.01
CA HIS A 101 17.01 -9.84 13.58
C HIS A 101 17.47 -9.02 12.38
N ALA A 102 16.71 -7.98 12.00
CA ALA A 102 17.05 -7.10 10.90
C ALA A 102 18.43 -6.50 11.14
N GLY A 103 19.39 -6.93 10.34
CA GLY A 103 20.76 -6.41 10.44
C GLY A 103 20.79 -4.89 10.23
N ARG A 104 21.87 -4.24 10.70
CA ARG A 104 22.04 -2.77 10.56
C ARG A 104 21.73 -2.26 9.16
N SER A 105 22.03 -3.04 8.11
CA SER A 105 21.74 -2.67 6.72
C SER A 105 20.24 -2.55 6.45
N VAL A 106 19.42 -3.49 6.92
CA VAL A 106 17.96 -3.46 6.70
C VAL A 106 17.32 -2.25 7.37
N VAL A 107 17.64 -2.03 8.66
CA VAL A 107 17.11 -0.90 9.42
C VAL A 107 17.55 0.43 8.83
N ALA A 108 18.85 0.59 8.54
CA ALA A 108 19.38 1.82 7.95
C ALA A 108 18.77 2.12 6.57
N ILE A 109 18.69 1.13 5.69
CA ILE A 109 18.11 1.26 4.35
C ILE A 109 16.62 1.58 4.43
N SER A 110 15.88 0.91 5.31
CA SER A 110 14.45 1.15 5.50
C SER A 110 14.21 2.57 6.02
N LEU A 111 14.71 2.87 7.23
CA LEU A 111 14.44 4.13 7.91
C LEU A 111 15.14 5.32 7.25
N GLY A 112 16.41 5.17 6.87
CA GLY A 112 17.17 6.24 6.22
C GLY A 112 16.61 6.56 4.83
N GLY A 113 16.30 5.53 4.04
CA GLY A 113 15.66 5.71 2.74
C GLY A 113 14.27 6.35 2.85
N MET A 114 13.45 5.91 3.83
CA MET A 114 12.13 6.51 4.07
C MET A 114 12.23 7.95 4.56
N ALA A 115 13.07 8.21 5.57
CA ALA A 115 13.22 9.54 6.15
C ALA A 115 13.70 10.57 5.11
N PHE A 116 14.67 10.20 4.28
CA PHE A 116 15.16 11.06 3.21
C PHE A 116 14.06 11.36 2.16
N THR A 117 13.34 10.32 1.74
CA THR A 117 12.21 10.47 0.80
C THR A 117 11.09 11.32 1.41
N ALA A 118 10.75 11.05 2.68
CA ALA A 118 9.73 11.80 3.40
C ALA A 118 10.12 13.28 3.58
N ALA A 119 11.38 13.57 3.85
CA ALA A 119 11.87 14.95 3.96
C ALA A 119 11.72 15.71 2.63
N ILE A 120 12.13 15.10 1.52
CA ILE A 120 11.92 15.69 0.17
C ILE A 120 10.42 15.85 -0.10
N GLY A 121 9.62 14.80 0.19
CA GLY A 121 8.18 14.84 0.00
C GLY A 121 7.47 15.90 0.86
N ALA A 122 7.92 16.10 2.11
CA ALA A 122 7.38 17.13 2.99
C ALA A 122 7.66 18.54 2.47
N VAL A 123 8.93 18.80 2.08
CA VAL A 123 9.32 20.09 1.50
C VAL A 123 8.56 20.34 0.19
N ALA A 124 8.55 19.37 -0.70
CA ALA A 124 7.85 19.48 -1.98
C ALA A 124 6.34 19.66 -1.78
N GLY A 125 5.72 18.85 -0.91
CA GLY A 125 4.30 18.94 -0.57
C GLY A 125 3.93 20.30 0.03
N TYR A 126 4.77 20.83 0.93
CA TYR A 126 4.54 22.16 1.51
C TYR A 126 4.51 23.27 0.43
N PHE A 127 5.47 23.27 -0.47
CA PHE A 127 5.51 24.28 -1.55
C PHE A 127 4.38 24.11 -2.55
N VAL A 128 4.02 22.87 -2.90
CA VAL A 128 2.87 22.61 -3.78
C VAL A 128 1.56 23.05 -3.10
N ALA A 129 1.34 22.71 -1.84
CA ALA A 129 0.15 23.14 -1.10
C ALA A 129 0.06 24.67 -1.01
N ARG A 130 1.19 25.36 -0.84
CA ARG A 130 1.26 26.82 -0.81
C ARG A 130 0.99 27.45 -2.17
N GLY A 131 1.43 26.80 -3.25
CA GLY A 131 1.24 27.28 -4.62
C GLY A 131 -0.16 27.05 -5.18
N TYR A 132 -0.83 25.98 -4.72
CA TYR A 132 -2.15 25.55 -5.20
C TYR A 132 -3.13 25.28 -4.06
N PRO A 133 -3.41 26.29 -3.20
CA PRO A 133 -4.39 26.12 -2.12
C PRO A 133 -5.81 26.00 -2.68
N CYS A 134 -6.68 25.26 -1.99
CA CYS A 134 -8.12 25.28 -2.28
C CYS A 134 -8.73 26.56 -1.68
N ALA A 135 -9.08 27.52 -2.52
CA ALA A 135 -9.70 28.78 -2.09
C ALA A 135 -11.20 28.63 -1.83
N SER A 136 -11.88 27.68 -2.49
CA SER A 136 -13.31 27.40 -2.29
C SER A 136 -13.60 25.90 -2.37
N PRO A 137 -14.73 25.43 -1.76
CA PRO A 137 -15.14 24.03 -1.83
C PRO A 137 -15.45 23.51 -3.24
N GLU A 138 -15.70 24.42 -4.17
CA GLU A 138 -16.07 24.14 -5.56
C GLU A 138 -14.85 24.11 -6.49
N GLN A 139 -13.69 24.52 -5.99
CA GLN A 139 -12.46 24.52 -6.77
C GLN A 139 -11.95 23.10 -6.99
N LEU A 140 -12.02 22.62 -8.24
CA LEU A 140 -11.59 21.28 -8.62
C LEU A 140 -10.06 21.18 -8.76
N SER A 141 -9.40 22.28 -9.10
CA SER A 141 -7.96 22.34 -9.38
C SER A 141 -7.20 22.92 -8.19
N CYS A 142 -6.89 22.08 -7.21
CA CYS A 142 -6.12 22.46 -6.02
C CYS A 142 -5.39 21.25 -5.39
N ALA A 143 -4.40 21.51 -4.55
CA ALA A 143 -3.61 20.46 -3.91
C ALA A 143 -4.25 19.97 -2.60
N THR A 144 -4.59 20.91 -1.69
CA THR A 144 -5.11 20.57 -0.35
C THR A 144 -6.56 20.15 -0.41
N GLY A 145 -7.01 19.37 0.58
CA GLY A 145 -8.43 19.13 0.81
C GLY A 145 -9.09 20.35 1.48
N ARG A 146 -10.26 20.13 2.05
CA ARG A 146 -10.99 21.18 2.81
C ARG A 146 -10.32 21.54 4.14
N ASN A 147 -9.38 20.73 4.59
CA ASN A 147 -8.57 20.99 5.78
C ASN A 147 -7.28 21.70 5.34
N PRO A 148 -7.18 23.04 5.49
CA PRO A 148 -6.13 23.85 4.87
C PRO A 148 -4.78 23.80 5.58
N SER A 149 -4.54 22.85 6.50
CA SER A 149 -3.23 22.73 7.17
C SER A 149 -2.16 22.31 6.18
N LEU A 150 -1.29 23.26 5.78
CA LEU A 150 -0.14 23.00 4.90
C LEU A 150 0.78 21.95 5.47
N VAL A 151 0.98 21.92 6.78
CA VAL A 151 1.83 20.94 7.48
C VAL A 151 1.23 19.54 7.39
N LEU A 152 -0.09 19.44 7.61
CA LEU A 152 -0.79 18.16 7.54
C LEU A 152 -0.79 17.59 6.12
N PHE A 153 -1.03 18.44 5.12
CA PHE A 153 -0.90 18.06 3.71
C PHE A 153 0.53 17.60 3.39
N ALA A 154 1.54 18.38 3.81
CA ALA A 154 2.95 18.04 3.60
C ALA A 154 3.31 16.69 4.24
N ALA A 155 2.80 16.40 5.45
CA ALA A 155 3.01 15.12 6.13
C ALA A 155 2.33 13.97 5.38
N ALA A 156 1.08 14.15 4.93
CA ALA A 156 0.35 13.15 4.14
C ALA A 156 1.04 12.87 2.80
N PHE A 157 1.47 13.91 2.10
CA PHE A 157 2.20 13.79 0.83
C PHE A 157 3.58 13.13 1.03
N ALA A 158 4.32 13.53 2.07
CA ALA A 158 5.58 12.91 2.46
C ALA A 158 5.44 11.42 2.71
N LEU A 159 4.41 11.04 3.45
CA LEU A 159 4.13 9.64 3.73
C LEU A 159 3.80 8.87 2.45
N ALA A 160 2.94 9.39 1.58
CA ALA A 160 2.56 8.76 0.33
C ALA A 160 3.77 8.48 -0.58
N VAL A 161 4.71 9.43 -0.69
CA VAL A 161 5.91 9.25 -1.51
C VAL A 161 6.99 8.39 -0.83
N ALA A 162 6.95 8.22 0.49
CA ALA A 162 7.94 7.44 1.24
C ALA A 162 7.57 5.96 1.39
N ILE A 163 6.28 5.59 1.40
CA ILE A 163 5.81 4.22 1.62
C ILE A 163 6.28 3.28 0.50
N PRO A 164 6.97 2.16 0.81
CA PRO A 164 7.22 1.10 -0.14
C PRO A 164 5.95 0.24 -0.35
N ALA A 165 5.98 -0.71 -1.26
CA ALA A 165 4.88 -1.65 -1.51
C ALA A 165 5.37 -3.08 -1.42
N LEU A 166 5.40 -3.67 -0.22
CA LEU A 166 5.91 -5.02 0.00
C LEU A 166 5.25 -6.07 -0.90
N PRO A 167 3.91 -6.18 -1.05
CA PRO A 167 3.31 -7.24 -1.86
C PRO A 167 3.72 -7.18 -3.34
N ILE A 168 3.77 -5.99 -3.91
CA ILE A 168 4.22 -5.83 -5.30
C ILE A 168 5.72 -6.09 -5.42
N LEU A 169 6.49 -5.65 -4.43
CA LEU A 169 7.93 -5.89 -4.38
C LEU A 169 8.27 -7.38 -4.35
N VAL A 170 7.50 -8.21 -3.64
CA VAL A 170 7.63 -9.68 -3.63
C VAL A 170 7.47 -10.23 -5.05
N ILE A 171 6.41 -9.81 -5.76
CA ILE A 171 6.15 -10.25 -7.13
C ILE A 171 7.31 -9.85 -8.05
N LEU A 172 7.69 -8.57 -8.02
CA LEU A 172 8.78 -8.04 -8.87
C LEU A 172 10.13 -8.73 -8.57
N THR A 173 10.45 -8.95 -7.30
CA THR A 173 11.69 -9.62 -6.88
C THR A 173 11.72 -11.07 -7.35
N ARG A 174 10.56 -11.75 -7.34
CA ARG A 174 10.42 -13.11 -7.89
C ARG A 174 10.61 -13.13 -9.40
N GLU A 175 9.96 -12.22 -10.14
CA GLU A 175 10.07 -12.12 -11.60
C GLU A 175 11.48 -11.73 -12.08
N LEU A 176 12.19 -10.94 -11.26
CA LEU A 176 13.59 -10.57 -11.51
C LEU A 176 14.59 -11.66 -11.11
N GLY A 177 14.14 -12.76 -10.48
CA GLY A 177 15.02 -13.83 -9.98
C GLY A 177 15.87 -13.41 -8.76
N LEU A 178 15.49 -12.34 -8.06
CA LEU A 178 16.26 -11.75 -6.95
C LEU A 178 15.82 -12.23 -5.56
N MET A 179 14.86 -13.16 -5.46
CA MET A 179 14.35 -13.67 -4.16
C MET A 179 15.44 -14.23 -3.25
N ARG A 180 16.45 -14.90 -3.84
CA ARG A 180 17.59 -15.48 -3.11
C ARG A 180 18.80 -14.57 -3.07
N ALA A 181 18.83 -13.51 -3.85
CA ALA A 181 19.91 -12.54 -3.87
C ALA A 181 19.84 -11.63 -2.62
N ARG A 182 21.01 -11.30 -2.05
CA ARG A 182 21.11 -10.46 -0.86
C ARG A 182 20.37 -9.13 -1.02
N VAL A 183 20.47 -8.49 -2.20
CA VAL A 183 19.78 -7.22 -2.49
C VAL A 183 18.25 -7.38 -2.45
N GLY A 184 17.73 -8.49 -2.98
CA GLY A 184 16.29 -8.78 -2.90
C GLY A 184 15.81 -9.02 -1.47
N GLN A 185 16.55 -9.84 -0.71
CA GLN A 185 16.21 -10.11 0.70
C GLN A 185 16.25 -8.84 1.56
N VAL A 186 17.29 -8.01 1.41
CA VAL A 186 17.39 -6.74 2.14
C VAL A 186 16.29 -5.77 1.72
N ALA A 187 15.96 -5.69 0.43
CA ALA A 187 14.86 -4.84 -0.04
C ALA A 187 13.50 -5.31 0.52
N LEU A 188 13.20 -6.61 0.50
CA LEU A 188 11.96 -7.16 1.04
C LEU A 188 11.85 -6.92 2.55
N ALA A 189 12.89 -7.23 3.31
CA ALA A 189 12.92 -6.98 4.75
C ALA A 189 12.80 -5.48 5.08
N SER A 190 13.46 -4.61 4.28
CA SER A 190 13.36 -3.15 4.44
C SER A 190 11.96 -2.63 4.11
N ALA A 191 11.27 -3.23 3.14
CA ALA A 191 9.88 -2.90 2.83
C ALA A 191 8.94 -3.31 3.98
N GLY A 192 9.14 -4.49 4.57
CA GLY A 192 8.37 -4.94 5.74
C GLY A 192 8.52 -4.01 6.94
N VAL A 193 9.74 -3.59 7.27
CA VAL A 193 9.97 -2.54 8.30
C VAL A 193 9.28 -1.24 7.91
N GLY A 194 9.37 -0.86 6.62
CA GLY A 194 8.74 0.34 6.09
C GLY A 194 7.21 0.31 6.22
N ASP A 195 6.56 -0.83 6.01
CA ASP A 195 5.11 -0.96 6.17
C ASP A 195 4.68 -0.74 7.63
N VAL A 196 5.41 -1.31 8.60
CA VAL A 196 5.14 -1.08 10.04
C VAL A 196 5.27 0.41 10.38
N VAL A 197 6.34 1.05 9.93
CA VAL A 197 6.56 2.50 10.15
C VAL A 197 5.48 3.33 9.49
N SER A 198 5.03 2.93 8.30
CA SER A 198 3.96 3.63 7.57
C SER A 198 2.63 3.59 8.32
N TRP A 199 2.23 2.42 8.80
CA TRP A 199 1.01 2.27 9.59
C TRP A 199 1.08 3.03 10.93
N ALA A 200 2.22 3.01 11.60
CA ALA A 200 2.44 3.83 12.80
C ALA A 200 2.35 5.33 12.48
N SER A 201 2.91 5.78 11.34
CA SER A 201 2.84 7.17 10.91
C SER A 201 1.40 7.60 10.59
N ILE A 202 0.60 6.73 9.94
CA ILE A 202 -0.82 7.01 9.69
C ILE A 202 -1.57 7.16 11.02
N ALA A 203 -1.34 6.24 11.97
CA ALA A 203 -1.96 6.30 13.29
C ALA A 203 -1.66 7.62 14.04
N LEU A 204 -0.46 8.18 13.83
CA LEU A 204 -0.07 9.46 14.42
C LEU A 204 -0.66 10.67 13.67
N ILE A 205 -0.67 10.63 12.32
CA ILE A 205 -1.08 11.79 11.50
C ILE A 205 -2.60 11.93 11.45
N LEU A 206 -3.34 10.82 11.41
CA LEU A 206 -4.78 10.81 11.19
C LEU A 206 -5.61 11.59 12.25
N PRO A 207 -5.30 11.52 13.56
CA PRO A 207 -6.03 12.32 14.56
C PRO A 207 -5.90 13.84 14.33
N PHE A 208 -4.74 14.31 13.82
CA PHE A 208 -4.59 15.74 13.47
C PHE A 208 -5.53 16.15 12.33
N ALA A 209 -5.86 15.27 11.41
CA ALA A 209 -6.85 15.54 10.36
C ALA A 209 -8.25 15.79 10.93
N LYS A 210 -8.53 15.25 12.10
CA LYS A 210 -9.79 15.45 12.85
C LYS A 210 -9.79 16.67 13.76
N GLY A 211 -8.73 17.49 13.69
CA GLY A 211 -8.61 18.73 14.48
C GLY A 211 -8.20 18.52 15.94
N THR A 212 -7.67 17.36 16.28
CA THR A 212 -7.21 17.06 17.63
C THR A 212 -5.84 17.68 17.93
N GLY A 213 -5.60 18.09 19.17
CA GLY A 213 -4.28 18.54 19.61
C GLY A 213 -3.25 17.41 19.67
N ILE A 214 -1.96 17.76 19.75
CA ILE A 214 -0.85 16.77 19.79
C ILE A 214 -1.04 15.74 20.92
N GLY A 215 -1.40 16.20 22.11
CA GLY A 215 -1.59 15.30 23.26
C GLY A 215 -2.75 14.34 23.05
N GLU A 216 -3.86 14.83 22.51
CA GLU A 216 -5.04 14.03 22.20
C GLU A 216 -4.77 13.05 21.04
N ALA A 217 -4.08 13.51 19.99
CA ALA A 217 -3.66 12.66 18.87
C ALA A 217 -2.77 11.50 19.34
N LEU A 218 -1.81 11.77 20.21
CA LEU A 218 -0.95 10.74 20.81
C LEU A 218 -1.76 9.80 21.72
N ALA A 219 -2.69 10.34 22.53
CA ALA A 219 -3.54 9.52 23.39
C ALA A 219 -4.43 8.57 22.58
N VAL A 220 -5.03 9.06 21.48
CA VAL A 220 -5.82 8.25 20.54
C VAL A 220 -4.96 7.17 19.87
N ALA A 221 -3.80 7.54 19.33
CA ALA A 221 -2.91 6.61 18.64
C ALA A 221 -2.38 5.53 19.59
N VAL A 222 -1.83 5.93 20.74
CA VAL A 222 -1.24 5.01 21.72
C VAL A 222 -2.33 4.23 22.45
N GLY A 223 -3.43 4.89 22.86
CA GLY A 223 -4.55 4.27 23.56
C GLY A 223 -5.27 3.23 22.68
N GLY A 224 -5.61 3.61 21.45
CA GLY A 224 -6.28 2.72 20.49
C GLY A 224 -5.41 1.53 20.07
N ALA A 225 -4.14 1.79 19.72
CA ALA A 225 -3.20 0.73 19.40
C ALA A 225 -2.88 -0.14 20.63
N GLY A 226 -2.74 0.46 21.81
CA GLY A 226 -2.50 -0.24 23.06
C GLY A 226 -3.66 -1.15 23.47
N LEU A 227 -4.90 -0.65 23.38
CA LEU A 227 -6.10 -1.44 23.65
C LEU A 227 -6.21 -2.62 22.68
N ASN A 228 -5.97 -2.37 21.39
CA ASN A 228 -5.97 -3.45 20.40
C ASN A 228 -4.85 -4.46 20.62
N TYR A 229 -3.66 -4.01 21.02
CA TYR A 229 -2.55 -4.91 21.39
C TYR A 229 -2.91 -5.78 22.60
N LEU A 230 -3.54 -5.22 23.62
CA LEU A 230 -4.00 -5.97 24.79
C LEU A 230 -5.04 -7.03 24.40
N PHE A 231 -6.02 -6.65 23.56
CA PHE A 231 -6.99 -7.60 23.00
C PHE A 231 -6.32 -8.74 22.25
N LEU A 232 -5.37 -8.42 21.35
CA LEU A 232 -4.66 -9.43 20.57
C LEU A 232 -3.80 -10.35 21.43
N ARG A 233 -3.00 -9.79 22.36
CA ARG A 233 -2.09 -10.55 23.20
C ARG A 233 -2.79 -11.43 24.23
N HIS A 234 -3.79 -10.89 24.94
CA HIS A 234 -4.44 -11.57 26.07
C HIS A 234 -5.74 -12.27 25.69
N GLY A 235 -6.45 -11.78 24.67
CA GLY A 235 -7.66 -12.40 24.16
C GLY A 235 -7.38 -13.36 23.02
N ALA A 236 -7.11 -12.78 21.83
CA ALA A 236 -7.04 -13.56 20.60
C ALA A 236 -5.92 -14.62 20.62
N THR A 237 -4.67 -14.23 20.96
CA THR A 237 -3.53 -15.17 20.95
C THR A 237 -3.76 -16.36 21.87
N ARG A 238 -4.18 -16.12 23.11
CA ARG A 238 -4.46 -17.22 24.06
C ARG A 238 -5.59 -18.13 23.59
N TYR A 239 -6.61 -17.55 22.97
CA TYR A 239 -7.72 -18.34 22.44
C TYR A 239 -7.28 -19.20 21.25
N PHE A 240 -6.44 -18.68 20.36
CA PHE A 240 -5.86 -19.45 19.25
C PHE A 240 -4.94 -20.57 19.76
N GLU A 241 -4.11 -20.31 20.76
CA GLU A 241 -3.27 -21.36 21.40
C GLU A 241 -4.14 -22.49 21.97
N HIS A 242 -5.26 -22.14 22.62
CA HIS A 242 -6.22 -23.11 23.09
C HIS A 242 -6.85 -23.91 21.95
N LEU A 243 -7.30 -23.26 20.86
CA LEU A 243 -7.86 -23.95 19.70
C LEU A 243 -6.86 -24.91 19.05
N LEU A 244 -5.60 -24.53 18.99
CA LEU A 244 -4.53 -25.39 18.47
C LEU A 244 -4.27 -26.58 19.41
N ALA A 245 -4.31 -26.37 20.73
CA ALA A 245 -4.09 -27.41 21.72
C ALA A 245 -5.20 -28.46 21.71
N VAL A 246 -6.46 -28.07 21.50
CA VAL A 246 -7.60 -29.00 21.42
C VAL A 246 -7.80 -29.62 20.04
N GLY A 247 -6.96 -29.28 19.07
CA GLY A 247 -7.07 -29.79 17.71
C GLY A 247 -8.34 -29.29 16.97
N ALA A 248 -8.74 -28.05 17.18
CA ALA A 248 -9.96 -27.48 16.59
C ALA A 248 -9.97 -27.58 15.05
N ALA A 249 -11.15 -27.83 14.47
CA ALA A 249 -11.30 -27.93 13.03
C ALA A 249 -10.92 -26.62 12.31
N GLU A 250 -10.31 -26.72 11.13
CA GLU A 250 -9.87 -25.56 10.32
C GLU A 250 -10.97 -24.50 10.14
N ARG A 251 -12.23 -24.93 9.93
CA ARG A 251 -13.38 -24.02 9.79
C ARG A 251 -13.60 -23.14 11.03
N VAL A 252 -13.35 -23.68 12.22
CA VAL A 252 -13.46 -22.93 13.49
C VAL A 252 -12.34 -21.91 13.58
N ILE A 253 -11.12 -22.33 13.27
CA ILE A 253 -9.94 -21.43 13.26
C ILE A 253 -10.17 -20.29 12.27
N LEU A 254 -10.64 -20.57 11.05
CA LEU A 254 -10.90 -19.54 10.03
C LEU A 254 -12.00 -18.56 10.45
N SER A 255 -13.07 -19.06 11.09
CA SER A 255 -14.12 -18.20 11.63
C SER A 255 -13.60 -17.26 12.71
N VAL A 256 -12.77 -17.78 13.62
CA VAL A 256 -12.16 -16.97 14.69
C VAL A 256 -11.15 -15.96 14.13
N ILE A 257 -10.42 -16.29 13.07
CA ILE A 257 -9.57 -15.32 12.34
C ILE A 257 -10.44 -14.17 11.83
N GLY A 258 -11.54 -14.46 11.12
CA GLY A 258 -12.47 -13.44 10.63
C GLY A 258 -13.00 -12.54 11.75
N ILE A 259 -13.46 -13.15 12.85
CA ILE A 259 -13.91 -12.41 14.04
C ILE A 259 -12.79 -11.52 14.58
N THR A 260 -11.59 -12.03 14.69
CA THR A 260 -10.43 -11.28 15.23
C THR A 260 -10.10 -10.08 14.35
N ILE A 261 -10.10 -10.25 13.01
CA ILE A 261 -9.84 -9.15 12.05
C ILE A 261 -10.86 -8.03 12.25
N PHE A 262 -12.17 -8.37 12.26
CA PHE A 262 -13.22 -7.37 12.37
C PHE A 262 -13.28 -6.74 13.76
N LEU A 263 -13.09 -7.49 14.83
CA LEU A 263 -13.02 -6.92 16.20
C LEU A 263 -11.82 -6.00 16.36
N SER A 264 -10.64 -6.41 15.88
CA SER A 264 -9.43 -5.58 15.91
C SER A 264 -9.61 -4.29 15.11
N GLY A 265 -10.22 -4.37 13.91
CA GLY A 265 -10.59 -3.21 13.12
C GLY A 265 -11.61 -2.32 13.82
N THR A 266 -12.59 -2.90 14.51
CA THR A 266 -13.61 -2.17 15.28
C THR A 266 -13.00 -1.44 16.47
N ILE A 267 -12.12 -2.10 17.25
CA ILE A 267 -11.42 -1.49 18.39
C ILE A 267 -10.66 -0.24 17.95
N THR A 268 -9.89 -0.35 16.88
CA THR A 268 -9.15 0.82 16.35
C THR A 268 -10.07 1.89 15.76
N ALA A 269 -11.16 1.51 15.08
CA ALA A 269 -12.13 2.46 14.54
C ALA A 269 -12.84 3.26 15.64
N VAL A 270 -13.29 2.58 16.70
CA VAL A 270 -13.93 3.25 17.86
C VAL A 270 -12.93 4.15 18.59
N ALA A 271 -11.66 3.77 18.65
CA ALA A 271 -10.60 4.61 19.18
C ALA A 271 -10.23 5.81 18.27
N GLY A 272 -10.86 5.97 17.11
CA GLY A 272 -10.60 7.08 16.18
C GLY A 272 -9.53 6.83 15.13
N LEU A 273 -8.95 5.62 15.09
CA LEU A 273 -8.00 5.19 14.06
C LEU A 273 -8.72 4.54 12.87
N HIS A 274 -8.00 4.27 11.78
CA HIS A 274 -8.58 3.56 10.64
C HIS A 274 -8.65 2.04 10.91
N PRO A 275 -9.75 1.32 10.54
CA PRO A 275 -9.92 -0.12 10.80
C PRO A 275 -8.77 -1.00 10.28
N VAL A 276 -8.16 -0.62 9.17
CA VAL A 276 -7.03 -1.33 8.56
C VAL A 276 -5.84 -1.45 9.52
N ILE A 277 -5.61 -0.44 10.39
CA ILE A 277 -4.53 -0.46 11.38
C ILE A 277 -4.73 -1.61 12.36
N GLY A 278 -5.96 -1.78 12.84
CA GLY A 278 -6.31 -2.90 13.72
C GLY A 278 -6.10 -4.25 13.05
N ALA A 279 -6.59 -4.40 11.84
CA ALA A 279 -6.42 -5.62 11.06
C ALA A 279 -4.93 -5.94 10.79
N PHE A 280 -4.12 -4.93 10.44
CA PHE A 280 -2.68 -5.07 10.27
C PHE A 280 -1.99 -5.53 11.56
N MET A 281 -2.34 -4.94 12.70
CA MET A 281 -1.85 -5.38 14.01
C MET A 281 -2.25 -6.85 14.29
N ALA A 282 -3.47 -7.26 13.95
CA ALA A 282 -3.89 -8.65 14.10
C ALA A 282 -2.98 -9.57 13.26
N GLY A 283 -2.69 -9.21 12.01
CA GLY A 283 -1.75 -9.95 11.16
C GLY A 283 -0.37 -10.12 11.80
N ILE A 284 0.17 -9.05 12.40
CA ILE A 284 1.49 -9.12 13.05
C ILE A 284 1.43 -9.94 14.35
N PHE A 285 0.40 -9.76 15.18
CA PHE A 285 0.42 -10.23 16.58
C PHE A 285 -0.17 -11.63 16.81
N LEU A 286 -0.83 -12.23 15.83
CA LEU A 286 -1.29 -13.61 15.95
C LEU A 286 -0.14 -14.64 15.95
N PRO A 287 -0.34 -15.85 16.53
CA PRO A 287 0.63 -16.92 16.46
C PRO A 287 1.02 -17.28 15.03
N GLU A 288 2.28 -17.64 14.81
CA GLU A 288 2.84 -17.89 13.47
C GLU A 288 2.04 -18.91 12.66
N ARG A 289 1.71 -20.06 13.26
CA ARG A 289 0.88 -21.09 12.61
C ARG A 289 -0.48 -20.54 12.13
N ILE A 290 -1.08 -19.62 12.90
CA ILE A 290 -2.37 -19.00 12.54
C ILE A 290 -2.16 -18.00 11.40
N ARG A 291 -1.06 -17.24 11.41
CA ARG A 291 -0.71 -16.29 10.36
C ARG A 291 -0.49 -17.01 9.03
N GLU A 292 0.32 -18.06 9.00
CA GLU A 292 0.58 -18.90 7.83
C GLU A 292 -0.70 -19.53 7.29
N PHE A 293 -1.52 -20.12 8.18
CA PHE A 293 -2.81 -20.68 7.80
C PHE A 293 -3.76 -19.62 7.22
N ALA A 294 -3.85 -18.45 7.86
CA ALA A 294 -4.69 -17.35 7.40
C ALA A 294 -4.22 -16.81 6.03
N ALA A 295 -2.91 -16.58 5.86
CA ALA A 295 -2.34 -16.14 4.59
C ALA A 295 -2.65 -17.15 3.48
N ALA A 296 -2.44 -18.45 3.70
CA ALA A 296 -2.73 -19.49 2.71
C ALA A 296 -4.21 -19.55 2.29
N LYS A 297 -5.15 -19.26 3.20
CA LYS A 297 -6.60 -19.35 2.93
C LYS A 297 -7.22 -18.04 2.44
N LEU A 298 -6.73 -16.88 2.89
CA LEU A 298 -7.36 -15.58 2.66
C LEU A 298 -6.69 -14.75 1.55
N ASP A 299 -5.40 -14.99 1.26
CA ASP A 299 -4.66 -14.14 0.32
C ASP A 299 -5.28 -14.15 -1.08
N GLN A 300 -5.44 -15.31 -1.70
CA GLN A 300 -6.01 -15.41 -3.06
C GLN A 300 -7.45 -14.86 -3.16
N PRO A 301 -8.41 -15.24 -2.30
CA PRO A 301 -9.76 -14.67 -2.35
C PRO A 301 -9.76 -13.15 -2.16
N THR A 302 -8.93 -12.65 -1.26
CA THR A 302 -8.81 -11.21 -1.04
C THR A 302 -8.28 -10.50 -2.29
N GLN A 303 -7.19 -10.97 -2.88
CA GLN A 303 -6.57 -10.32 -4.03
C GLN A 303 -7.38 -10.45 -5.32
N LEU A 304 -8.02 -11.61 -5.57
CA LEU A 304 -8.68 -11.87 -6.84
C LEU A 304 -10.14 -11.43 -6.85
N VAL A 305 -10.84 -11.48 -5.71
CA VAL A 305 -12.28 -11.20 -5.63
C VAL A 305 -12.58 -9.88 -4.94
N LEU A 306 -11.94 -9.60 -3.81
CA LEU A 306 -12.28 -8.43 -3.00
C LEU A 306 -11.49 -7.17 -3.41
N MET A 307 -10.20 -7.29 -3.67
CA MET A 307 -9.38 -6.13 -4.04
C MET A 307 -9.83 -5.42 -5.32
N PRO A 308 -10.38 -6.07 -6.34
CA PRO A 308 -11.00 -5.36 -7.46
C PRO A 308 -12.04 -4.32 -7.06
N PHE A 309 -12.85 -4.57 -6.00
CA PHE A 309 -13.81 -3.58 -5.49
C PHE A 309 -13.11 -2.35 -4.89
N PHE A 310 -11.99 -2.54 -4.19
CA PHE A 310 -11.19 -1.43 -3.71
C PHE A 310 -10.61 -0.60 -4.86
N PHE A 311 -10.11 -1.25 -5.90
CA PHE A 311 -9.57 -0.56 -7.06
C PHE A 311 -10.63 0.13 -7.89
N LEU A 312 -11.81 -0.50 -8.05
CA LEU A 312 -12.94 0.16 -8.68
C LEU A 312 -13.34 1.41 -7.88
N ASN A 313 -13.52 1.27 -6.57
CA ASN A 313 -13.84 2.42 -5.71
C ASN A 313 -12.79 3.53 -5.83
N THR A 314 -11.51 3.17 -5.95
CA THR A 314 -10.42 4.11 -6.24
C THR A 314 -10.63 4.79 -7.60
N GLY A 315 -10.91 4.02 -8.65
CA GLY A 315 -11.16 4.53 -10.00
C GLY A 315 -12.40 5.42 -10.10
N LEU A 316 -13.49 5.03 -9.42
CA LEU A 316 -14.72 5.85 -9.33
C LEU A 316 -14.48 7.20 -8.65
N ASN A 317 -13.50 7.26 -7.75
CA ASN A 317 -13.08 8.48 -7.08
C ASN A 317 -11.89 9.17 -7.77
N THR A 318 -11.43 8.66 -8.92
CA THR A 318 -10.34 9.27 -9.69
C THR A 318 -10.93 10.07 -10.84
N SER A 319 -10.83 11.39 -10.76
CA SER A 319 -11.15 12.28 -11.88
C SER A 319 -9.83 12.84 -12.43
N PHE A 320 -9.51 12.50 -13.66
CA PHE A 320 -8.29 12.93 -14.31
C PHE A 320 -8.61 13.99 -15.35
N ASP A 321 -8.25 15.22 -15.04
CA ASP A 321 -8.24 16.29 -16.04
C ASP A 321 -6.81 16.45 -16.57
N PHE A 322 -6.57 15.94 -17.77
CA PHE A 322 -5.26 16.01 -18.42
C PHE A 322 -4.87 17.45 -18.83
N ALA A 323 -5.82 18.37 -18.85
CA ALA A 323 -5.57 19.79 -19.13
C ALA A 323 -5.16 20.57 -17.87
N ASP A 324 -5.37 20.01 -16.67
CA ASP A 324 -5.07 20.69 -15.42
C ASP A 324 -3.56 20.64 -15.09
N PRO A 325 -2.84 21.79 -15.07
CA PRO A 325 -1.42 21.85 -14.76
C PRO A 325 -1.11 21.42 -13.30
N VAL A 326 -2.08 21.53 -12.39
CA VAL A 326 -1.91 21.12 -10.97
C VAL A 326 -1.72 19.61 -10.87
N VAL A 327 -2.48 18.82 -11.65
CA VAL A 327 -2.33 17.36 -11.72
C VAL A 327 -0.91 16.98 -12.12
N TRP A 328 -0.38 17.61 -13.18
CA TRP A 328 0.96 17.32 -13.67
C TRP A 328 2.06 17.78 -12.73
N THR A 329 1.86 18.90 -12.04
CA THR A 329 2.79 19.39 -11.01
C THR A 329 2.84 18.41 -9.83
N LEU A 330 1.68 18.00 -9.31
CA LEU A 330 1.57 17.02 -8.22
C LEU A 330 2.16 15.67 -8.62
N PHE A 331 1.82 15.19 -9.83
CA PHE A 331 2.38 13.97 -10.38
C PHE A 331 3.90 14.06 -10.51
N GLY A 332 4.42 15.09 -11.18
CA GLY A 332 5.86 15.24 -11.47
C GLY A 332 6.69 15.36 -10.18
N VAL A 333 6.26 16.21 -9.27
CA VAL A 333 6.92 16.41 -7.98
C VAL A 333 6.87 15.12 -7.13
N GLY A 334 5.70 14.49 -7.05
CA GLY A 334 5.54 13.23 -6.32
C GLY A 334 6.35 12.09 -6.94
N PHE A 335 6.33 11.96 -8.26
CA PHE A 335 7.09 10.94 -8.99
C PHE A 335 8.60 11.11 -8.82
N LEU A 336 9.12 12.33 -8.91
CA LEU A 336 10.53 12.61 -8.65
C LEU A 336 10.91 12.33 -7.19
N ALA A 337 10.09 12.75 -6.24
CA ALA A 337 10.33 12.49 -4.83
C ALA A 337 10.34 10.98 -4.51
N CYS A 338 9.38 10.21 -5.02
CA CYS A 338 9.27 8.78 -4.75
C CYS A 338 10.29 7.93 -5.53
N THR A 339 10.78 8.39 -6.68
CA THR A 339 11.78 7.66 -7.47
C THR A 339 13.19 8.11 -7.12
N VAL A 340 13.55 9.35 -7.48
CA VAL A 340 14.89 9.88 -7.25
C VAL A 340 15.19 10.00 -5.75
N GLY A 341 14.24 10.53 -4.97
CA GLY A 341 14.40 10.68 -3.52
C GLY A 341 14.57 9.33 -2.83
N ARG A 342 13.78 8.31 -3.23
CA ARG A 342 13.90 6.96 -2.64
C ARG A 342 15.22 6.29 -3.00
N VAL A 343 15.60 6.34 -4.28
CA VAL A 343 16.88 5.76 -4.73
C VAL A 343 18.05 6.44 -4.05
N ALA A 344 18.09 7.77 -4.05
CA ALA A 344 19.17 8.53 -3.43
C ALA A 344 19.26 8.29 -1.91
N GLY A 345 18.14 8.37 -1.20
CA GLY A 345 18.09 8.10 0.23
C GLY A 345 18.53 6.68 0.60
N THR A 346 18.10 5.69 -0.19
CA THR A 346 18.53 4.29 0.00
C THR A 346 20.02 4.11 -0.29
N MET A 347 20.55 4.75 -1.34
CA MET A 347 21.98 4.73 -1.65
C MET A 347 22.83 5.31 -0.53
N LEU A 348 22.43 6.47 0.00
CA LEU A 348 23.11 7.12 1.11
C LEU A 348 23.05 6.26 2.37
N ALA A 349 21.89 5.73 2.72
CA ALA A 349 21.71 4.85 3.88
C ALA A 349 22.51 3.55 3.74
N ALA A 350 22.51 2.91 2.58
CA ALA A 350 23.29 1.72 2.28
C ALA A 350 24.79 2.02 2.42
N ARG A 351 25.27 3.15 1.90
CA ARG A 351 26.66 3.57 2.02
C ARG A 351 27.09 3.81 3.46
N ALA A 352 26.23 4.39 4.27
CA ALA A 352 26.49 4.64 5.70
C ALA A 352 26.70 3.36 6.52
N VAL A 353 26.17 2.23 6.05
CA VAL A 353 26.35 0.92 6.70
C VAL A 353 27.38 0.02 6.00
N GLY A 354 28.16 0.59 5.06
CA GLY A 354 29.29 -0.10 4.41
C GLY A 354 28.93 -0.89 3.13
N GLU A 355 27.70 -0.76 2.63
CA GLU A 355 27.32 -1.37 1.33
C GLU A 355 27.87 -0.58 0.16
N THR A 356 27.92 -1.21 -1.03
CA THR A 356 28.35 -0.54 -2.25
C THR A 356 27.31 0.43 -2.80
N TRP A 357 27.72 1.42 -3.58
CA TRP A 357 26.80 2.31 -4.29
C TRP A 357 25.88 1.54 -5.24
N ALA A 358 26.41 0.51 -5.91
CA ALA A 358 25.65 -0.36 -6.81
C ALA A 358 24.56 -1.14 -6.05
N PHE A 359 24.87 -1.65 -4.85
CA PHE A 359 23.89 -2.30 -3.99
C PHE A 359 22.79 -1.33 -3.57
N GLY A 360 23.16 -0.13 -3.10
CA GLY A 360 22.19 0.91 -2.73
C GLY A 360 21.31 1.35 -3.88
N LEU A 361 21.87 1.47 -5.08
CA LEU A 361 21.14 1.80 -6.31
C LEU A 361 20.12 0.71 -6.66
N ALA A 362 20.50 -0.55 -6.62
CA ALA A 362 19.61 -1.68 -6.91
C ALA A 362 18.50 -1.81 -5.84
N ALA A 363 18.87 -1.75 -4.55
CA ALA A 363 17.91 -1.80 -3.45
C ALA A 363 16.94 -0.61 -3.47
N GLY A 364 17.42 0.61 -3.73
CA GLY A 364 16.60 1.80 -3.86
C GLY A 364 15.65 1.74 -5.03
N SER A 365 16.08 1.20 -6.17
CA SER A 365 15.25 0.98 -7.34
C SER A 365 14.17 -0.08 -7.13
N LEU A 366 14.40 -1.07 -6.29
CA LEU A 366 13.36 -1.99 -5.84
C LEU A 366 12.39 -1.29 -4.88
N LEU A 367 12.91 -0.57 -3.88
CA LEU A 367 12.12 0.08 -2.82
C LEU A 367 11.34 1.31 -3.28
N GLN A 368 11.62 1.87 -4.46
CA GLN A 368 10.81 2.95 -5.05
C GLN A 368 9.43 2.47 -5.50
N THR A 369 9.24 1.15 -5.66
CA THR A 369 7.97 0.57 -6.06
C THR A 369 6.85 1.09 -5.18
N LYS A 370 5.85 1.66 -5.81
CA LYS A 370 4.61 2.09 -5.17
C LYS A 370 3.52 1.08 -5.52
N GLY A 371 2.58 0.91 -4.65
CA GLY A 371 1.50 -0.03 -4.91
C GLY A 371 0.27 0.36 -4.14
N LEU A 372 -0.45 -0.67 -3.77
CA LEU A 372 -1.66 -0.61 -2.98
C LEU A 372 -1.55 0.29 -1.76
N MET A 373 -0.46 0.18 -1.00
CA MET A 373 -0.32 0.89 0.26
C MET A 373 -0.36 2.42 0.09
N ALA A 374 0.32 2.96 -0.91
CA ALA A 374 0.29 4.39 -1.19
C ALA A 374 -1.13 4.88 -1.55
N ILE A 375 -1.87 4.07 -2.32
CA ILE A 375 -3.26 4.37 -2.72
C ILE A 375 -4.20 4.27 -1.50
N VAL A 376 -4.05 3.24 -0.66
CA VAL A 376 -4.82 3.09 0.59
C VAL A 376 -4.63 4.30 1.48
N VAL A 377 -3.38 4.71 1.69
CA VAL A 377 -3.04 5.88 2.50
C VAL A 377 -3.65 7.16 1.94
N MET A 378 -3.52 7.37 0.63
CA MET A 378 -4.12 8.54 -0.03
C MET A 378 -5.65 8.51 0.01
N THR A 379 -6.28 7.31 -0.08
CA THR A 379 -7.73 7.17 0.11
C THR A 379 -8.16 7.57 1.52
N ILE A 380 -7.39 7.20 2.54
CA ILE A 380 -7.66 7.59 3.93
C ILE A 380 -7.58 9.12 4.06
N PHE A 381 -6.50 9.74 3.57
CA PHE A 381 -6.34 11.19 3.66
C PHE A 381 -7.33 11.98 2.79
N ALA A 382 -7.77 11.43 1.67
CA ALA A 382 -8.82 12.03 0.86
C ALA A 382 -10.19 12.00 1.57
N LYS A 383 -10.54 10.91 2.25
CA LYS A 383 -11.76 10.80 3.05
C LYS A 383 -11.76 11.79 4.21
N GLU A 384 -10.64 12.00 4.86
CA GLU A 384 -10.45 12.98 5.93
C GLU A 384 -10.23 14.41 5.42
N GLN A 385 -10.38 14.64 4.11
CA GLN A 385 -10.27 15.95 3.47
C GLN A 385 -8.90 16.64 3.69
N VAL A 386 -7.84 15.86 3.89
CA VAL A 386 -6.45 16.38 4.00
C VAL A 386 -5.90 16.68 2.60
N VAL A 387 -6.18 15.80 1.65
CA VAL A 387 -5.78 15.94 0.25
C VAL A 387 -7.00 16.12 -0.64
N SER A 388 -6.82 16.88 -1.74
CA SER A 388 -7.87 17.07 -2.73
C SER A 388 -8.06 15.83 -3.60
N GLN A 389 -9.14 15.83 -4.38
CA GLN A 389 -9.37 14.83 -5.41
C GLN A 389 -8.27 14.86 -6.49
N THR A 390 -7.79 16.05 -6.84
CA THR A 390 -6.69 16.26 -7.78
C THR A 390 -5.40 15.61 -7.28
N THR A 391 -5.04 15.83 -6.01
CA THR A 391 -3.87 15.19 -5.39
C THR A 391 -4.01 13.67 -5.30
N PHE A 392 -5.20 13.18 -4.95
CA PHE A 392 -5.48 11.75 -4.93
C PHE A 392 -5.27 11.12 -6.33
N SER A 393 -5.85 11.75 -7.36
CA SER A 393 -5.73 11.28 -8.75
C SER A 393 -4.27 11.30 -9.24
N ALA A 394 -3.53 12.37 -8.96
CA ALA A 394 -2.10 12.46 -9.27
C ALA A 394 -1.28 11.37 -8.55
N ALA A 395 -1.61 11.06 -7.29
CA ALA A 395 -0.95 10.01 -6.52
C ALA A 395 -1.22 8.60 -7.07
N VAL A 396 -2.42 8.33 -7.59
CA VAL A 396 -2.75 7.06 -8.27
C VAL A 396 -1.86 6.87 -9.50
N VAL A 397 -1.76 7.90 -10.35
CA VAL A 397 -0.91 7.83 -11.56
C VAL A 397 0.58 7.75 -11.20
N MET A 398 1.02 8.48 -10.18
CA MET A 398 2.37 8.37 -9.64
C MET A 398 2.70 6.93 -9.20
N ALA A 399 1.80 6.28 -8.48
CA ALA A 399 1.99 4.91 -8.02
C ALA A 399 2.10 3.92 -9.21
N LEU A 400 1.25 4.09 -10.23
CA LEU A 400 1.31 3.28 -11.46
C LEU A 400 2.63 3.49 -12.21
N ALA A 401 3.01 4.73 -12.46
CA ALA A 401 4.23 5.08 -13.20
C ALA A 401 5.50 4.59 -12.48
N SER A 402 5.58 4.81 -11.16
CA SER A 402 6.70 4.34 -10.34
C SER A 402 6.84 2.82 -10.36
N THR A 403 5.73 2.09 -10.24
CA THR A 403 5.72 0.62 -10.29
C THR A 403 6.12 0.10 -11.66
N ALA A 404 5.60 0.68 -12.73
CA ALA A 404 5.95 0.31 -14.10
C ALA A 404 7.44 0.56 -14.42
N LEU A 405 8.02 1.62 -13.85
CA LEU A 405 9.45 1.94 -14.01
C LEU A 405 10.37 0.96 -13.29
N THR A 406 9.93 0.31 -12.21
CA THR A 406 10.81 -0.49 -11.34
C THR A 406 11.50 -1.63 -12.09
N MET A 407 10.74 -2.45 -12.83
CA MET A 407 11.35 -3.60 -13.55
C MET A 407 12.39 -3.20 -14.60
N PRO A 408 12.10 -2.26 -15.53
CA PRO A 408 13.08 -1.82 -16.50
C PRO A 408 14.34 -1.24 -15.84
N LEU A 409 14.16 -0.44 -14.79
CA LEU A 409 15.26 0.20 -14.08
C LEU A 409 16.16 -0.85 -13.38
N VAL A 410 15.58 -1.80 -12.64
CA VAL A 410 16.34 -2.84 -11.96
C VAL A 410 17.05 -3.75 -12.96
N ARG A 411 16.41 -4.14 -14.08
CA ARG A 411 17.05 -4.92 -15.13
C ARG A 411 18.27 -4.20 -15.72
N LEU A 412 18.15 -2.90 -15.99
CA LEU A 412 19.24 -2.07 -16.49
C LEU A 412 20.42 -2.03 -15.49
N ILE A 413 20.12 -1.83 -14.20
CA ILE A 413 21.12 -1.79 -13.13
C ILE A 413 21.82 -3.14 -12.99
N MET A 414 21.07 -4.24 -13.00
CA MET A 414 21.62 -5.57 -12.89
C MET A 414 22.48 -5.94 -14.11
N ALA A 415 22.08 -5.54 -15.31
CA ALA A 415 22.86 -5.74 -16.53
C ALA A 415 24.21 -4.99 -16.50
N ARG A 416 24.24 -3.78 -15.89
CA ARG A 416 25.43 -2.92 -15.88
C ARG A 416 26.33 -3.09 -14.65
N PHE A 417 25.76 -3.42 -13.51
CA PHE A 417 26.42 -3.43 -12.20
C PHE A 417 26.19 -4.74 -11.43
N GLY A 418 25.70 -5.80 -12.08
CA GLY A 418 25.32 -7.05 -11.41
C GLY A 418 26.44 -7.65 -10.54
N ASP A 419 27.68 -7.66 -11.03
CA ASP A 419 28.84 -8.16 -10.27
C ASP A 419 29.12 -7.31 -9.02
N ALA A 420 28.97 -5.98 -9.11
CA ALA A 420 29.15 -5.07 -7.98
C ALA A 420 27.99 -5.15 -6.96
N VAL A 421 26.79 -5.53 -7.40
CA VAL A 421 25.64 -5.77 -6.53
C VAL A 421 25.80 -7.09 -5.76
N HIS A 422 26.32 -8.13 -6.40
CA HIS A 422 26.56 -9.45 -5.80
C HIS A 422 27.85 -9.53 -4.99
N GLY A 423 28.87 -8.72 -5.32
CA GLY A 423 30.23 -8.80 -4.80
C GLY A 423 30.46 -8.28 -3.38
N SER A 424 29.45 -7.81 -2.67
CA SER A 424 29.57 -7.34 -1.27
C SER A 424 29.51 -8.46 -0.21
N GLY A 425 29.39 -9.73 -0.61
CA GLY A 425 29.57 -10.89 0.26
C GLY A 425 31.04 -11.31 0.25
N ARG A 426 31.72 -11.29 1.43
CA ARG A 426 33.05 -11.87 1.64
C ARG A 426 33.21 -13.11 0.76
N ARG A 427 34.19 -13.10 -0.16
CA ARG A 427 34.68 -14.34 -0.76
C ARG A 427 34.94 -15.32 0.38
N PRO A 428 34.44 -16.56 0.38
CA PRO A 428 34.92 -17.58 1.31
C PRO A 428 36.42 -17.61 1.12
N ALA A 429 37.17 -17.48 2.19
CA ALA A 429 38.63 -17.63 2.16
C ALA A 429 38.92 -18.92 1.43
N ALA A 430 39.66 -18.84 0.34
CA ALA A 430 40.10 -20.00 -0.41
C ALA A 430 40.79 -20.91 0.61
N ASN A 431 40.27 -22.13 0.77
CA ASN A 431 40.84 -23.13 1.67
C ASN A 431 42.21 -23.55 1.07
N PRO A 432 43.35 -23.25 1.71
CA PRO A 432 44.67 -23.54 1.17
C PRO A 432 45.03 -25.04 1.14
N SER A 433 44.10 -25.91 1.60
CA SER A 433 44.39 -27.35 1.76
C SER A 433 43.95 -28.25 0.62
N ALA A 434 43.60 -27.69 -0.58
CA ALA A 434 43.24 -28.50 -1.76
C ALA A 434 44.34 -28.54 -2.85
N GLN A 435 45.60 -28.24 -2.52
CA GLN A 435 46.74 -28.32 -3.47
C GLN A 435 47.83 -29.31 -3.03
N THR A 436 47.49 -30.35 -2.26
CA THR A 436 48.41 -31.51 -2.08
C THR A 436 47.58 -32.78 -1.89
N ALA A 437 47.19 -33.39 -2.97
CA ALA A 437 47.03 -34.84 -3.13
C ALA A 437 46.87 -35.19 -4.62
#